data_324a84433d34be4700194cbc6731ccd4
#
_entry.id   324a84433d34be4700194cbc6731ccd4
#
_cell.length_a   1.000
_cell.length_b   1.000
_cell.length_c   1.000
_cell.angle_alpha   90.00
_cell.angle_beta   90.00
_cell.angle_gamma   90.00
#
_symmetry.space_group_name_H-M   'P 1'
#
loop_
_entity.id
_entity.type
_entity.pdbx_description
1 polymer ?
#
loop_
_entity_poly.entity_id
_entity_poly.type
_entity_poly.pdbx_seq_one_letter_code
_entity_poly.pdbx_strand_id
1 'polypeptide(L)'
;LGDVYKRQACITAQYFDVPVVFAKKNQTKNIAGDVFTTQVESYTHGRIYDIIVSKEFLSPNDRVLLIDDFLANGRALEGLAALVESSGATLVGAGIVIEKGFQPGGDELRKKGIHLESLAIVESMDEKTGTITFREQ
;
A
#
# COMPACT_ATOMS: atom_id res chain seq x y z
N LEU A 1 -11.12 -10.93 4.69
CA LEU A 1 -10.02 -10.34 5.48
C LEU A 1 -9.70 -8.90 5.04
N GLY A 2 -10.04 -8.49 3.80
CA GLY A 2 -9.75 -7.16 3.28
C GLY A 2 -10.43 -6.00 4.04
N ASP A 3 -11.54 -6.22 4.68
CA ASP A 3 -12.33 -5.12 5.29
C ASP A 3 -11.81 -4.67 6.66
N VAL A 4 -11.06 -5.51 7.36
CA VAL A 4 -10.49 -5.17 8.68
C VAL A 4 -9.35 -4.17 8.54
N TYR A 5 -8.53 -4.28 7.51
CA TYR A 5 -7.32 -3.46 7.30
C TYR A 5 -7.60 -2.06 6.72
N LYS A 6 -8.81 -1.82 6.25
CA LYS A 6 -9.19 -0.52 5.67
C LYS A 6 -9.57 0.52 6.71
N ARG A 7 -9.77 0.12 7.97
CA ARG A 7 -10.20 1.02 9.05
C ARG A 7 -9.18 2.10 9.35
N GLN A 8 -7.87 1.79 9.30
CA GLN A 8 -6.84 2.79 9.52
C GLN A 8 -6.88 3.90 8.48
N ALA A 9 -7.16 3.58 7.20
CA ALA A 9 -7.33 4.60 6.18
C ALA A 9 -8.52 5.53 6.48
N CYS A 10 -9.64 4.98 6.93
CA CYS A 10 -10.81 5.78 7.31
C CYS A 10 -10.52 6.71 8.49
N ILE A 11 -9.81 6.22 9.51
CA ILE A 11 -9.42 7.03 10.68
C ILE A 11 -8.43 8.12 10.25
N THR A 12 -7.42 7.77 9.45
CA THR A 12 -6.44 8.73 8.93
C THR A 12 -7.13 9.83 8.13
N ALA A 13 -8.07 9.46 7.25
CA ALA A 13 -8.80 10.41 6.41
C ALA A 13 -9.61 11.43 7.22
N GLN A 14 -10.14 11.05 8.39
CA GLN A 14 -10.84 11.97 9.29
C GLN A 14 -9.92 13.09 9.80
N TYR A 15 -8.64 12.79 10.08
CA TYR A 15 -7.68 13.80 10.54
C TYR A 15 -7.28 14.77 9.42
N PHE A 16 -7.33 14.33 8.17
CA PHE A 16 -7.02 15.17 7.00
C PHE A 16 -8.26 15.81 6.37
N ASP A 17 -9.46 15.44 6.82
CA ASP A 17 -10.75 15.88 6.23
C ASP A 17 -10.82 15.61 4.73
N VAL A 18 -10.48 14.37 4.34
CA VAL A 18 -10.42 13.94 2.93
C VAL A 18 -11.20 12.64 2.71
N PRO A 19 -11.67 12.38 1.48
CA PRO A 19 -12.33 11.12 1.15
C PRO A 19 -11.33 9.95 1.16
N VAL A 20 -11.88 8.72 1.30
CA VAL A 20 -11.14 7.46 1.19
C VAL A 20 -11.55 6.73 -0.08
N VAL A 21 -10.57 6.34 -0.87
CA VAL A 21 -10.75 5.49 -2.05
C VAL A 21 -10.11 4.13 -1.79
N PHE A 22 -10.90 3.06 -2.01
CA PHE A 22 -10.41 1.70 -1.79
C PHE A 22 -9.94 1.06 -3.09
N ALA A 23 -8.69 0.63 -3.10
CA ALA A 23 -8.17 -0.28 -4.12
C ALA A 23 -8.63 -1.71 -3.82
N LYS A 24 -9.17 -2.39 -4.82
CA LYS A 24 -9.72 -3.74 -4.70
C LYS A 24 -8.81 -4.74 -5.41
N LYS A 25 -8.60 -5.91 -4.80
CA LYS A 25 -8.01 -7.06 -5.49
C LYS A 25 -9.06 -7.72 -6.37
N ASN A 26 -8.75 -7.89 -7.64
CA ASN A 26 -9.59 -8.61 -8.59
C ASN A 26 -8.90 -9.91 -9.01
N GLN A 27 -9.64 -11.01 -8.92
CA GLN A 27 -9.16 -12.34 -9.35
C GLN A 27 -9.82 -12.80 -10.66
N THR A 28 -10.76 -12.04 -11.19
CA THR A 28 -11.51 -12.39 -12.40
C THR A 28 -10.93 -11.68 -13.61
N LYS A 29 -10.84 -12.40 -14.74
CA LYS A 29 -10.34 -11.86 -16.02
C LYS A 29 -11.24 -10.77 -16.63
N ASN A 30 -12.49 -10.67 -16.17
CA ASN A 30 -13.45 -9.67 -16.65
C ASN A 30 -13.50 -8.50 -15.67
N ILE A 31 -12.72 -7.46 -15.95
CA ILE A 31 -12.81 -6.18 -15.26
C ILE A 31 -13.92 -5.40 -15.97
N ALA A 32 -15.10 -5.35 -15.34
CA ALA A 32 -16.21 -4.53 -15.83
C ALA A 32 -16.10 -3.12 -15.25
N GLY A 33 -16.22 -2.11 -16.11
CA GLY A 33 -16.20 -0.71 -15.71
C GLY A 33 -14.94 0.06 -16.10
N ASP A 34 -15.01 1.37 -15.96
CA ASP A 34 -13.90 2.28 -16.24
C ASP A 34 -12.99 2.39 -15.00
N VAL A 35 -11.90 1.62 -15.01
CA VAL A 35 -10.99 1.48 -13.87
C VAL A 35 -9.54 1.68 -14.28
N PHE A 36 -8.73 2.16 -13.34
CA PHE A 36 -7.28 1.97 -13.38
C PHE A 36 -6.96 0.59 -12.84
N THR A 37 -6.01 -0.10 -13.47
CA THR A 37 -5.59 -1.44 -13.06
C THR A 37 -4.08 -1.58 -13.10
N THR A 38 -3.53 -2.36 -12.17
CA THR A 38 -2.14 -2.80 -12.18
C THR A 38 -2.05 -4.24 -11.70
N GLN A 39 -1.04 -4.96 -12.17
CA GLN A 39 -0.78 -6.33 -11.74
C GLN A 39 0.23 -6.34 -10.61
N VAL A 40 -0.06 -7.14 -9.58
CA VAL A 40 0.82 -7.34 -8.44
C VAL A 40 1.01 -8.84 -8.22
N GLU A 41 2.26 -9.24 -8.07
CA GLU A 41 2.61 -10.60 -7.71
C GLU A 41 2.56 -10.79 -6.19
N SER A 42 1.76 -11.76 -5.73
CA SER A 42 1.76 -12.16 -4.32
C SER A 42 2.92 -13.09 -4.05
N TYR A 43 3.90 -12.62 -3.30
CA TYR A 43 5.07 -13.41 -2.92
C TYR A 43 4.70 -14.65 -2.08
N THR A 44 3.66 -14.54 -1.25
CA THR A 44 3.24 -15.62 -0.33
C THR A 44 2.53 -16.78 -1.05
N HIS A 45 1.96 -16.53 -2.22
CA HIS A 45 1.15 -17.52 -2.94
C HIS A 45 1.55 -17.73 -4.40
N GLY A 46 2.59 -17.04 -4.91
CA GLY A 46 3.02 -17.12 -6.31
C GLY A 46 1.90 -16.79 -7.32
N ARG A 47 0.90 -16.02 -6.90
CA ARG A 47 -0.25 -15.66 -7.72
C ARG A 47 -0.18 -14.19 -8.12
N ILE A 48 -0.44 -13.94 -9.39
CA ILE A 48 -0.65 -12.59 -9.92
C ILE A 48 -2.12 -12.23 -9.70
N TYR A 49 -2.37 -11.05 -9.17
CA TYR A 49 -3.70 -10.48 -9.03
C TYR A 49 -3.71 -9.03 -9.52
N ASP A 50 -4.85 -8.60 -10.01
CA ASP A 50 -5.05 -7.21 -10.40
C ASP A 50 -5.48 -6.38 -9.19
N ILE A 51 -4.90 -5.21 -9.03
CA ILE A 51 -5.43 -4.15 -8.16
C ILE A 51 -6.19 -3.18 -9.06
N ILE A 52 -7.40 -2.83 -8.66
CA ILE A 52 -8.27 -1.92 -9.41
C ILE A 52 -8.76 -0.77 -8.55
N VAL A 53 -8.89 0.40 -9.18
CA VAL A 53 -9.53 1.61 -8.63
C VAL A 53 -10.44 2.19 -9.70
N SER A 54 -11.68 2.55 -9.34
CA SER A 54 -12.59 3.22 -10.29
C SER A 54 -12.06 4.59 -10.68
N LYS A 55 -12.09 4.92 -11.98
CA LYS A 55 -11.71 6.24 -12.50
C LYS A 55 -12.66 7.35 -12.03
N GLU A 56 -13.85 6.99 -11.58
CA GLU A 56 -14.79 7.93 -10.96
C GLU A 56 -14.22 8.60 -9.71
N PHE A 57 -13.32 7.90 -8.98
CA PHE A 57 -12.80 8.34 -7.68
C PHE A 57 -11.32 8.74 -7.70
N LEU A 58 -10.69 8.77 -8.86
CA LEU A 58 -9.28 9.13 -8.97
C LEU A 58 -9.01 9.89 -10.28
N SER A 59 -8.46 11.10 -10.16
CA SER A 59 -8.24 12.01 -11.28
C SER A 59 -6.86 12.70 -11.20
N PRO A 60 -6.39 13.33 -12.29
CA PRO A 60 -5.12 14.07 -12.31
C PRO A 60 -5.03 15.23 -11.31
N ASN A 61 -6.16 15.72 -10.81
CA ASN A 61 -6.20 16.83 -9.85
C ASN A 61 -6.02 16.37 -8.40
N ASP A 62 -5.99 15.05 -8.16
CA ASP A 62 -5.94 14.50 -6.82
C ASP A 62 -4.50 14.44 -6.28
N ARG A 63 -4.39 14.64 -4.97
CA ARG A 63 -3.19 14.40 -4.19
C ARG A 63 -3.44 13.18 -3.30
N VAL A 64 -2.71 12.11 -3.52
CA VAL A 64 -2.98 10.80 -2.93
C VAL A 64 -1.96 10.46 -1.86
N LEU A 65 -2.45 10.13 -0.66
CA LEU A 65 -1.71 9.47 0.40
C LEU A 65 -2.11 7.98 0.41
N LEU A 66 -1.15 7.09 0.23
CA LEU A 66 -1.37 5.65 0.33
C LEU A 66 -1.35 5.22 1.80
N ILE A 67 -2.30 4.38 2.21
CA ILE A 67 -2.33 3.81 3.56
C ILE A 67 -2.45 2.29 3.47
N ASP A 68 -1.51 1.59 4.12
CA ASP A 68 -1.56 0.13 4.21
C ASP A 68 -1.17 -0.35 5.62
N ASP A 69 -1.47 -1.60 5.93
CA ASP A 69 -1.22 -2.18 7.26
C ASP A 69 0.21 -2.73 7.40
N PHE A 70 0.66 -3.50 6.44
CA PHE A 70 1.97 -4.17 6.47
C PHE A 70 2.79 -3.88 5.22
N LEU A 71 4.05 -3.54 5.44
CA LEU A 71 5.04 -3.42 4.37
C LEU A 71 6.12 -4.48 4.54
N ALA A 72 6.20 -5.38 3.57
CA ALA A 72 7.20 -6.45 3.51
C ALA A 72 8.12 -6.25 2.29
N ASN A 73 7.82 -6.89 1.16
CA ASN A 73 8.59 -6.76 -0.08
C ASN A 73 8.22 -5.53 -0.92
N GLY A 74 7.19 -4.77 -0.52
CA GLY A 74 6.79 -3.53 -1.19
C GLY A 74 5.91 -3.68 -2.44
N ARG A 75 5.67 -4.89 -2.94
CA ARG A 75 4.98 -5.10 -4.22
C ARG A 75 3.56 -4.51 -4.26
N ALA A 76 2.80 -4.66 -3.18
CA ALA A 76 1.45 -4.09 -3.10
C ALA A 76 1.49 -2.57 -3.18
N LEU A 77 2.40 -1.94 -2.44
CA LEU A 77 2.54 -0.48 -2.41
C LEU A 77 3.08 0.07 -3.73
N GLU A 78 4.00 -0.64 -4.39
CA GLU A 78 4.45 -0.32 -5.76
C GLU A 78 3.29 -0.35 -6.74
N GLY A 79 2.44 -1.38 -6.67
CA GLY A 79 1.24 -1.46 -7.50
C GLY A 79 0.27 -0.30 -7.26
N LEU A 80 0.04 0.08 -6.00
CA LEU A 80 -0.79 1.24 -5.68
C LEU A 80 -0.16 2.54 -6.20
N ALA A 81 1.16 2.73 -6.06
CA ALA A 81 1.85 3.89 -6.60
C ALA A 81 1.74 3.97 -8.12
N ALA A 82 1.86 2.83 -8.83
CA ALA A 82 1.67 2.76 -10.28
C ALA A 82 0.23 3.11 -10.71
N LEU A 83 -0.79 2.76 -9.91
CA LEU A 83 -2.17 3.20 -10.16
C LEU A 83 -2.32 4.71 -10.04
N VAL A 84 -1.73 5.31 -9.00
CA VAL A 84 -1.73 6.77 -8.82
C VAL A 84 -1.05 7.45 -10.01
N GLU A 85 0.11 6.97 -10.43
CA GLU A 85 0.83 7.49 -11.59
C GLU A 85 0.00 7.37 -12.87
N SER A 86 -0.63 6.21 -13.13
CA SER A 86 -1.44 5.99 -14.33
C SER A 86 -2.70 6.85 -14.38
N SER A 87 -3.20 7.33 -13.24
CA SER A 87 -4.31 8.27 -13.15
C SER A 87 -3.91 9.72 -13.42
N GLY A 88 -2.61 10.02 -13.44
CA GLY A 88 -2.07 11.37 -13.49
C GLY A 88 -2.13 12.12 -12.15
N ALA A 89 -2.63 11.49 -11.09
CA ALA A 89 -2.67 12.06 -9.74
C ALA A 89 -1.26 12.18 -9.14
N THR A 90 -1.13 13.04 -8.14
CA THR A 90 0.13 13.24 -7.43
C THR A 90 0.21 12.33 -6.20
N LEU A 91 1.18 11.42 -6.17
CA LEU A 91 1.51 10.65 -4.96
C LEU A 91 2.26 11.55 -3.98
N VAL A 92 1.66 11.84 -2.81
CA VAL A 92 2.29 12.69 -1.78
C VAL A 92 3.08 11.89 -0.76
N GLY A 93 2.81 10.61 -0.62
CA GLY A 93 3.53 9.71 0.29
C GLY A 93 2.74 8.45 0.61
N ALA A 94 3.28 7.66 1.54
CA ALA A 94 2.65 6.45 2.03
C ALA A 94 2.82 6.33 3.55
N GLY A 95 1.75 5.90 4.23
CA GLY A 95 1.72 5.59 5.65
C GLY A 95 1.48 4.10 5.89
N ILE A 96 2.34 3.48 6.70
CA ILE A 96 2.32 2.05 7.01
C ILE A 96 2.20 1.86 8.52
N VAL A 97 1.38 0.89 8.95
CA VAL A 97 1.30 0.58 10.38
C VAL A 97 2.56 -0.17 10.82
N ILE A 98 2.90 -1.26 10.15
CA ILE A 98 4.07 -2.07 10.50
C ILE A 98 4.92 -2.34 9.25
N GLU A 99 6.17 -1.92 9.30
CA GLU A 99 7.18 -2.20 8.30
C GLU A 99 8.08 -3.34 8.77
N LYS A 100 8.32 -4.33 7.91
CA LYS A 100 9.33 -5.37 8.13
C LYS A 100 10.68 -4.85 7.63
N GLY A 101 11.42 -4.14 8.49
CA GLY A 101 12.68 -3.50 8.15
C GLY A 101 13.81 -4.45 7.75
N PHE A 102 13.67 -5.75 8.06
CA PHE A 102 14.56 -6.81 7.59
C PHE A 102 14.25 -7.29 6.15
N GLN A 103 13.21 -6.73 5.51
CA GLN A 103 12.87 -6.96 4.10
C GLN A 103 13.10 -5.69 3.28
N PRO A 104 13.37 -5.80 1.96
CA PRO A 104 13.88 -4.68 1.17
C PRO A 104 12.83 -3.63 0.80
N GLY A 105 11.53 -3.93 0.95
CA GLY A 105 10.47 -3.12 0.37
C GLY A 105 10.48 -1.65 0.81
N GLY A 106 10.69 -1.37 2.09
CA GLY A 106 10.72 0.01 2.60
C GLY A 106 11.89 0.80 2.01
N ASP A 107 13.09 0.21 2.02
CA ASP A 107 14.29 0.85 1.49
C ASP A 107 14.20 1.08 -0.03
N GLU A 108 13.63 0.14 -0.78
CA GLU A 108 13.42 0.26 -2.23
C GLU A 108 12.44 1.38 -2.56
N LEU A 109 11.35 1.51 -1.82
CA LEU A 109 10.37 2.57 -2.02
C LEU A 109 10.94 3.95 -1.69
N ARG A 110 11.70 4.08 -0.60
CA ARG A 110 12.39 5.33 -0.24
C ARG A 110 13.44 5.72 -1.29
N LYS A 111 14.21 4.75 -1.84
CA LYS A 111 15.16 4.99 -2.94
C LYS A 111 14.49 5.48 -4.23
N LYS A 112 13.23 5.08 -4.47
CA LYS A 112 12.40 5.59 -5.58
C LYS A 112 11.83 6.98 -5.32
N GLY A 113 12.13 7.60 -4.17
CA GLY A 113 11.68 8.93 -3.81
C GLY A 113 10.29 8.98 -3.18
N ILE A 114 9.71 7.84 -2.80
CA ILE A 114 8.43 7.83 -2.10
C ILE A 114 8.67 8.22 -0.64
N HIS A 115 7.98 9.27 -0.18
CA HIS A 115 7.92 9.64 1.22
C HIS A 115 7.14 8.57 1.98
N LEU A 116 7.85 7.72 2.73
CA LEU A 116 7.30 6.57 3.43
C LEU A 116 7.48 6.74 4.93
N GLU A 117 6.36 6.79 5.66
CA GLU A 117 6.32 6.82 7.13
C GLU A 117 5.71 5.52 7.65
N SER A 118 6.35 4.93 8.66
CA SER A 118 5.90 3.70 9.30
C SER A 118 5.76 3.92 10.79
N LEU A 119 4.62 3.49 11.39
CA LEU A 119 4.42 3.65 12.83
C LEU A 119 5.34 2.77 13.66
N ALA A 120 5.70 1.61 13.14
CA ALA A 120 6.69 0.71 13.74
C ALA A 120 7.48 0.00 12.64
N ILE A 121 8.82 -0.06 12.81
CA ILE A 121 9.71 -0.81 11.95
C ILE A 121 10.29 -1.98 12.73
N VAL A 122 9.93 -3.19 12.33
CA VAL A 122 10.47 -4.42 12.90
C VAL A 122 11.85 -4.66 12.30
N GLU A 123 12.88 -4.55 13.13
CA GLU A 123 14.28 -4.74 12.71
C GLU A 123 14.63 -6.23 12.58
N SER A 124 14.15 -7.05 13.51
CA SER A 124 14.37 -8.50 13.47
C SER A 124 13.26 -9.26 14.18
N MET A 125 13.09 -10.52 13.76
CA MET A 125 12.22 -11.49 14.40
C MET A 125 12.98 -12.80 14.58
N ASP A 126 13.06 -13.31 15.83
CA ASP A 126 13.65 -14.61 16.14
C ASP A 126 12.53 -15.62 16.44
N GLU A 127 12.34 -16.56 15.52
CA GLU A 127 11.26 -17.58 15.64
C GLU A 127 11.51 -18.55 16.81
N LYS A 128 12.77 -18.74 17.23
CA LYS A 128 13.11 -19.68 18.32
C LYS A 128 12.81 -19.12 19.68
N THR A 129 13.10 -17.84 19.87
CA THR A 129 12.88 -17.14 21.15
C THR A 129 11.57 -16.39 21.22
N GLY A 130 10.92 -16.15 20.07
CA GLY A 130 9.75 -15.28 19.95
C GLY A 130 10.08 -13.80 20.12
N THR A 131 11.36 -13.43 20.11
CA THR A 131 11.79 -12.04 20.32
C THR A 131 11.58 -11.23 19.06
N ILE A 132 11.00 -10.03 19.21
CA ILE A 132 10.84 -9.02 18.15
C ILE A 132 11.59 -7.77 18.59
N THR A 133 12.47 -7.27 17.74
CA THR A 133 13.16 -5.99 17.95
C THR A 133 12.63 -4.93 16.99
N PHE A 134 12.53 -3.70 17.47
CA PHE A 134 12.08 -2.57 16.67
C PHE A 134 13.25 -1.61 16.42
N ARG A 135 13.22 -0.97 15.26
CA ARG A 135 14.14 0.12 14.92
C ARG A 135 13.72 1.38 15.64
N GLU A 136 14.67 2.08 16.24
CA GLU A 136 14.44 3.46 16.72
C GLU A 136 14.22 4.40 15.51
N GLN A 137 13.26 5.31 15.65
CA GLN A 137 12.90 6.27 14.62
C GLN A 137 13.08 7.70 15.12
#